data_7b9b6ba282df8904bacd2550069744a8
#
_entry.id   7b9b6ba282df8904bacd2550069744a8
#
_cell.length_a   1.000
_cell.length_b   1.000
_cell.length_c   1.000
_cell.angle_alpha   90.00
_cell.angle_beta   90.00
_cell.angle_gamma   90.00
#
_symmetry.space_group_name_H-M   'P 1'
#
loop_
_entity.id
_entity.type
_entity.pdbx_description
1 polymer ?
#
loop_
_entity_poly.entity_id
_entity_poly.type
_entity_poly.pdbx_seq_one_letter_code
_entity_poly.pdbx_strand_id
1 'polypeptide(L)'
;WMDHETTYDSFYKDTESIYRVYSVEKQSGKVNKGASKGIENSLREQVPAIEASTTLMLSTENCRTQATPYIQMNMLYTDSTFLEVFPQSFVCGEMNHPLQIINNMILSERTAVRLFGDAEKAIGQPIHTLMRASLPPYIVTAVVKDPSPHTNLPFDAIINHNMIQHFSQLPPEAQWSFFVMDLYVKLH
;
A
#
# COMPACT_ATOMS: atom_id res chain seq x y z
N TRP A 1 -7.34 -2.26 27.67
CA TRP A 1 -6.48 -1.46 26.79
C TRP A 1 -5.61 -2.38 25.92
N MET A 2 -5.02 -3.41 26.49
CA MET A 2 -4.25 -4.42 25.75
C MET A 2 -5.13 -5.22 24.75
N ASP A 3 -6.36 -5.57 25.12
CA ASP A 3 -7.25 -6.33 24.23
C ASP A 3 -7.67 -5.56 22.96
N HIS A 4 -7.60 -4.24 22.98
CA HIS A 4 -7.98 -3.42 21.83
C HIS A 4 -6.85 -3.35 20.77
N GLU A 5 -5.59 -3.46 21.17
CA GLU A 5 -4.46 -3.46 20.24
C GLU A 5 -4.22 -4.85 19.61
N THR A 6 -4.63 -5.93 20.27
CA THR A 6 -4.46 -7.30 19.75
C THR A 6 -5.55 -7.72 18.75
N THR A 7 -6.65 -6.96 18.63
CA THR A 7 -7.74 -7.24 17.68
C THR A 7 -7.70 -6.41 16.40
N TYR A 8 -6.81 -5.42 16.32
CA TYR A 8 -6.59 -4.66 15.09
C TYR A 8 -5.97 -5.56 14.01
N ASP A 9 -6.54 -5.48 12.79
CA ASP A 9 -6.12 -6.26 11.61
C ASP A 9 -6.30 -7.79 11.72
N SER A 10 -6.94 -8.31 12.78
CA SER A 10 -7.19 -9.75 13.00
C SER A 10 -8.08 -10.42 11.93
N PHE A 11 -8.66 -9.65 11.01
CA PHE A 11 -9.48 -10.15 9.90
C PHE A 11 -8.64 -10.59 8.68
N TYR A 12 -7.36 -10.21 8.59
CA TYR A 12 -6.46 -10.83 7.62
C TYR A 12 -6.14 -12.26 8.06
N LYS A 13 -6.22 -13.21 7.15
CA LYS A 13 -5.71 -14.56 7.41
C LYS A 13 -4.22 -14.47 7.68
N ASP A 14 -3.74 -15.20 8.67
CA ASP A 14 -2.31 -15.30 9.03
C ASP A 14 -1.69 -14.00 9.60
N THR A 15 -2.49 -13.13 10.25
CA THR A 15 -1.97 -11.93 10.94
C THR A 15 -0.88 -12.24 11.97
N GLU A 16 -0.90 -13.44 12.54
CA GLU A 16 0.12 -13.90 13.51
C GLU A 16 1.51 -14.02 12.87
N SER A 17 1.59 -14.13 11.54
CA SER A 17 2.85 -14.22 10.80
C SER A 17 3.30 -12.89 10.17
N ILE A 18 2.51 -11.81 10.30
CA ILE A 18 2.83 -10.50 9.73
C ILE A 18 3.40 -9.57 10.80
N TYR A 19 4.58 -9.03 10.54
CA TYR A 19 5.31 -8.17 11.47
C TYR A 19 5.64 -6.84 10.82
N ARG A 20 5.43 -5.75 11.56
CA ARG A 20 5.92 -4.42 11.18
C ARG A 20 7.35 -4.26 11.66
N VAL A 21 8.22 -3.80 10.78
CA VAL A 21 9.64 -3.60 11.06
C VAL A 21 9.88 -2.19 11.56
N TYR A 22 10.58 -2.09 12.69
CA TYR A 22 11.05 -0.83 13.25
C TYR A 22 12.57 -0.82 13.25
N SER A 23 13.17 0.34 12.99
CA SER A 23 14.60 0.53 13.19
C SER A 23 14.88 1.30 14.48
N VAL A 24 15.93 0.91 15.19
CA VAL A 24 16.38 1.59 16.42
C VAL A 24 17.77 2.14 16.19
N GLU A 25 17.93 3.43 16.37
CA GLU A 25 19.22 4.08 16.28
C GLU A 25 20.07 3.72 17.50
N LYS A 26 21.24 3.08 17.26
CA LYS A 26 22.09 2.54 18.35
C LYS A 26 22.57 3.59 19.36
N GLN A 27 22.82 4.83 18.90
CA GLN A 27 23.40 5.86 19.76
C GLN A 27 22.35 6.56 20.63
N SER A 28 21.18 6.84 20.06
CA SER A 28 20.13 7.60 20.75
C SER A 28 19.02 6.73 21.33
N GLY A 29 18.91 5.46 20.93
CA GLY A 29 17.77 4.61 21.25
C GLY A 29 16.47 5.03 20.54
N LYS A 30 16.53 5.97 19.60
CA LYS A 30 15.36 6.47 18.87
C LYS A 30 14.78 5.37 17.99
N VAL A 31 13.48 5.13 18.15
CA VAL A 31 12.71 4.21 17.31
C VAL A 31 12.19 4.97 16.10
N ASN A 32 12.56 4.53 14.91
CA ASN A 32 12.01 5.02 13.66
C ASN A 32 10.95 4.04 13.16
N LYS A 33 9.73 4.54 12.93
CA LYS A 33 8.59 3.71 12.50
C LYS A 33 8.62 3.37 11.02
N GLY A 34 9.28 4.17 10.19
CA GLY A 34 9.48 3.88 8.78
C GLY A 34 10.71 3.01 8.55
N ALA A 35 10.75 2.34 7.41
CA ALA A 35 11.91 1.62 6.94
C ALA A 35 12.58 2.34 5.77
N SER A 36 13.88 2.16 5.64
CA SER A 36 14.63 2.55 4.46
C SER A 36 14.71 1.37 3.48
N LYS A 37 14.93 1.67 2.21
CA LYS A 37 15.11 0.62 1.19
C LYS A 37 16.29 -0.30 1.48
N GLY A 38 17.35 0.24 2.08
CA GLY A 38 18.50 -0.55 2.51
C GLY A 38 18.13 -1.61 3.57
N ILE A 39 17.22 -1.28 4.48
CA ILE A 39 16.72 -2.24 5.49
C ILE A 39 15.96 -3.38 4.83
N GLU A 40 15.04 -3.08 3.90
CA GLU A 40 14.24 -4.10 3.23
C GLU A 40 15.13 -5.10 2.47
N ASN A 41 16.07 -4.61 1.66
CA ASN A 41 17.00 -5.46 0.90
C ASN A 41 17.82 -6.34 1.83
N SER A 42 18.39 -5.74 2.89
CA SER A 42 19.22 -6.45 3.86
C SER A 42 18.45 -7.54 4.62
N LEU A 43 17.20 -7.27 4.99
CA LEU A 43 16.36 -8.26 5.68
C LEU A 43 16.05 -9.46 4.80
N ARG A 44 15.69 -9.25 3.53
CA ARG A 44 15.43 -10.34 2.59
C ARG A 44 16.64 -11.23 2.35
N GLU A 45 17.84 -10.66 2.35
CA GLU A 45 19.10 -11.40 2.18
C GLU A 45 19.51 -12.16 3.44
N GLN A 46 19.27 -11.60 4.63
CA GLN A 46 19.84 -12.11 5.88
C GLN A 46 18.84 -12.94 6.72
N VAL A 47 17.53 -12.85 6.44
CA VAL A 47 16.50 -13.53 7.22
C VAL A 47 15.71 -14.51 6.32
N PRO A 48 16.18 -15.76 6.19
CA PRO A 48 15.53 -16.76 5.32
C PRO A 48 14.09 -17.11 5.70
N ALA A 49 13.66 -16.77 6.93
CA ALA A 49 12.30 -16.98 7.38
C ALA A 49 11.27 -16.01 6.76
N ILE A 50 11.73 -14.97 6.06
CA ILE A 50 10.82 -14.01 5.40
C ILE A 50 10.30 -14.64 4.11
N GLU A 51 8.99 -14.90 4.08
CA GLU A 51 8.25 -15.38 2.91
C GLU A 51 8.02 -14.22 1.91
N ALA A 52 7.51 -13.10 2.42
CA ALA A 52 7.21 -11.91 1.63
C ALA A 52 7.46 -10.62 2.44
N SER A 53 7.68 -9.51 1.74
CA SER A 53 7.77 -8.19 2.35
C SER A 53 7.09 -7.16 1.47
N THR A 54 6.52 -6.11 2.08
CA THR A 54 5.91 -4.99 1.37
C THR A 54 6.11 -3.69 2.13
N THR A 55 6.18 -2.60 1.39
CA THR A 55 6.26 -1.26 1.95
C THR A 55 4.95 -0.51 1.76
N LEU A 56 4.51 0.22 2.79
CA LEU A 56 3.24 0.92 2.82
C LEU A 56 3.42 2.39 3.19
N MET A 57 2.63 3.26 2.54
CA MET A 57 2.45 4.65 2.94
C MET A 57 0.99 5.06 2.74
N LEU A 58 0.33 5.51 3.79
CA LEU A 58 -1.00 6.10 3.72
C LEU A 58 -0.88 7.62 3.48
N SER A 59 -1.64 8.12 2.52
CA SER A 59 -1.76 9.55 2.24
C SER A 59 -3.19 9.88 1.85
N THR A 60 -3.62 11.11 2.13
CA THR A 60 -4.92 11.61 1.67
C THR A 60 -4.68 12.52 0.47
N GLU A 61 -5.32 12.22 -0.66
CA GLU A 61 -5.15 12.97 -1.89
C GLU A 61 -6.46 13.46 -2.48
N ASN A 62 -6.36 14.55 -3.24
CA ASN A 62 -7.47 15.04 -4.05
C ASN A 62 -7.47 14.33 -5.40
N CYS A 63 -8.49 13.53 -5.63
CA CYS A 63 -8.65 12.71 -6.83
C CYS A 63 -9.89 13.13 -7.61
N ARG A 64 -9.87 12.95 -8.93
CA ARG A 64 -11.05 13.19 -9.79
C ARG A 64 -11.12 12.15 -10.92
N THR A 65 -12.31 11.93 -11.41
CA THR A 65 -12.59 11.26 -12.68
C THR A 65 -12.90 12.31 -13.76
N GLN A 66 -13.23 11.87 -14.97
CA GLN A 66 -13.73 12.79 -16.00
C GLN A 66 -15.12 13.39 -15.65
N ALA A 67 -15.92 12.64 -14.89
CA ALA A 67 -17.31 12.99 -14.57
C ALA A 67 -17.48 13.63 -13.19
N THR A 68 -16.44 13.56 -12.32
CA THR A 68 -16.54 14.05 -10.93
C THR A 68 -15.55 15.17 -10.65
N PRO A 69 -15.90 16.13 -9.78
CA PRO A 69 -14.94 17.10 -9.26
C PRO A 69 -13.87 16.39 -8.40
N TYR A 70 -12.90 17.16 -7.91
CA TYR A 70 -11.94 16.66 -6.94
C TYR A 70 -12.62 16.26 -5.63
N ILE A 71 -12.34 15.05 -5.18
CA ILE A 71 -12.74 14.50 -3.88
C ILE A 71 -11.52 14.00 -3.13
N GLN A 72 -11.57 14.02 -1.81
CA GLN A 72 -10.52 13.41 -1.00
C GLN A 72 -10.67 11.90 -0.97
N MET A 73 -9.55 11.21 -1.12
CA MET A 73 -9.41 9.75 -1.06
C MET A 73 -8.20 9.37 -0.21
N ASN A 74 -8.35 8.35 0.62
CA ASN A 74 -7.26 7.73 1.33
C ASN A 74 -6.55 6.74 0.40
N MET A 75 -5.32 7.08 0.03
CA MET A 75 -4.51 6.31 -0.89
C MET A 75 -3.50 5.48 -0.11
N LEU A 76 -3.49 4.17 -0.33
CA LEU A 76 -2.46 3.27 0.17
C LEU A 76 -1.42 3.06 -0.93
N TYR A 77 -0.29 3.73 -0.80
CA TYR A 77 0.86 3.55 -1.68
C TYR A 77 1.64 2.32 -1.27
N THR A 78 1.90 1.43 -2.20
CA THR A 78 2.56 0.15 -1.93
C THR A 78 3.33 -0.35 -3.15
N ASP A 79 3.80 -1.57 -3.09
CA ASP A 79 4.48 -2.28 -4.18
C ASP A 79 3.65 -3.47 -4.68
N SER A 80 4.17 -4.21 -5.66
CA SER A 80 3.48 -5.35 -6.27
C SER A 80 3.31 -6.55 -5.33
N THR A 81 4.08 -6.63 -4.25
CA THR A 81 4.05 -7.74 -3.28
C THR A 81 3.02 -7.54 -2.15
N PHE A 82 2.33 -6.40 -2.13
CA PHE A 82 1.33 -6.08 -1.11
C PHE A 82 0.31 -7.20 -0.88
N LEU A 83 -0.22 -7.77 -1.95
CA LEU A 83 -1.27 -8.79 -1.87
C LEU A 83 -0.77 -10.14 -1.36
N GLU A 84 0.54 -10.38 -1.40
CA GLU A 84 1.17 -11.57 -0.80
C GLU A 84 1.20 -11.47 0.73
N VAL A 85 1.42 -10.24 1.24
CA VAL A 85 1.44 -9.95 2.68
C VAL A 85 0.03 -9.69 3.20
N PHE A 86 -0.78 -8.90 2.48
CA PHE A 86 -2.14 -8.49 2.86
C PHE A 86 -3.16 -8.92 1.79
N PRO A 87 -3.57 -10.19 1.76
CA PRO A 87 -4.56 -10.68 0.81
C PRO A 87 -5.88 -9.91 0.88
N GLN A 88 -6.44 -9.57 -0.26
CA GLN A 88 -7.70 -8.84 -0.38
C GLN A 88 -8.81 -9.71 -0.97
N SER A 89 -10.06 -9.44 -0.59
CA SER A 89 -11.23 -10.07 -1.19
C SER A 89 -11.67 -9.32 -2.44
N PHE A 90 -11.42 -9.88 -3.61
CA PHE A 90 -11.77 -9.25 -4.89
C PHE A 90 -13.28 -9.29 -5.15
N VAL A 91 -13.80 -8.20 -5.71
CA VAL A 91 -15.17 -8.08 -6.22
C VAL A 91 -15.18 -8.29 -7.73
N CYS A 92 -14.29 -7.62 -8.46
CA CYS A 92 -14.15 -7.76 -9.92
C CYS A 92 -12.77 -7.26 -10.39
N GLY A 93 -12.46 -7.49 -11.67
CA GLY A 93 -11.23 -7.04 -12.31
C GLY A 93 -10.11 -8.07 -12.29
N GLU A 94 -8.86 -7.61 -12.44
CA GLU A 94 -7.66 -8.43 -12.44
C GLU A 94 -7.33 -8.93 -11.02
N MET A 95 -7.27 -10.23 -10.83
CA MET A 95 -7.09 -10.83 -9.51
C MET A 95 -5.66 -11.33 -9.25
N ASN A 96 -4.93 -11.68 -10.32
CA ASN A 96 -3.61 -12.31 -10.16
C ASN A 96 -2.51 -11.27 -9.93
N HIS A 97 -2.49 -10.22 -10.75
CA HIS A 97 -1.42 -9.22 -10.73
C HIS A 97 -1.94 -7.78 -10.90
N PRO A 98 -2.94 -7.35 -10.10
CA PRO A 98 -3.60 -6.06 -10.32
C PRO A 98 -2.68 -4.85 -10.11
N LEU A 99 -1.60 -5.01 -9.34
CA LEU A 99 -0.61 -3.96 -9.05
C LEU A 99 0.71 -4.16 -9.81
N GLN A 100 0.77 -5.00 -10.85
CA GLN A 100 2.03 -5.29 -11.52
C GLN A 100 2.60 -4.10 -12.29
N ILE A 101 1.75 -3.27 -12.86
CA ILE A 101 2.16 -2.10 -13.66
C ILE A 101 2.07 -0.85 -12.78
N ILE A 102 3.07 0.02 -12.89
CA ILE A 102 3.04 1.35 -12.27
C ILE A 102 1.82 2.09 -12.81
N ASN A 103 1.15 2.84 -11.95
CA ASN A 103 -0.12 3.50 -12.19
C ASN A 103 -1.35 2.57 -12.20
N ASN A 104 -1.22 1.28 -11.95
CA ASN A 104 -2.37 0.46 -11.62
C ASN A 104 -2.94 0.85 -10.26
N MET A 105 -4.26 0.79 -10.17
CA MET A 105 -5.02 1.15 -8.98
C MET A 105 -6.08 0.07 -8.70
N ILE A 106 -6.16 -0.34 -7.43
CA ILE A 106 -7.27 -1.11 -6.92
C ILE A 106 -8.18 -0.15 -6.13
N LEU A 107 -9.49 -0.19 -6.34
CA LEU A 107 -10.45 0.57 -5.54
C LEU A 107 -11.13 -0.29 -4.49
N SER A 108 -11.53 0.32 -3.37
CA SER A 108 -12.53 -0.28 -2.49
C SER A 108 -13.91 -0.27 -3.19
N GLU A 109 -14.75 -1.26 -2.89
CA GLU A 109 -16.10 -1.40 -3.49
C GLU A 109 -16.93 -0.13 -3.30
N ARG A 110 -16.95 0.41 -2.08
CA ARG A 110 -17.63 1.67 -1.77
C ARG A 110 -17.15 2.82 -2.63
N THR A 111 -15.85 2.94 -2.84
CA THR A 111 -15.26 4.02 -3.65
C THR A 111 -15.58 3.83 -5.13
N ALA A 112 -15.51 2.60 -5.65
CA ALA A 112 -15.88 2.30 -7.03
C ALA A 112 -17.35 2.66 -7.30
N VAL A 113 -18.27 2.26 -6.43
CA VAL A 113 -19.69 2.60 -6.53
C VAL A 113 -19.92 4.11 -6.42
N ARG A 114 -19.25 4.79 -5.49
CA ARG A 114 -19.35 6.25 -5.33
C ARG A 114 -18.91 7.03 -6.56
N LEU A 115 -17.85 6.58 -7.25
CA LEU A 115 -17.28 7.30 -8.39
C LEU A 115 -17.93 6.94 -9.73
N PHE A 116 -18.35 5.69 -9.91
CA PHE A 116 -18.77 5.13 -11.20
C PHE A 116 -20.18 4.53 -11.18
N GLY A 117 -20.82 4.51 -10.01
CA GLY A 117 -22.16 3.96 -9.81
C GLY A 117 -22.21 2.43 -9.70
N ASP A 118 -21.13 1.75 -10.10
CA ASP A 118 -21.03 0.29 -10.07
C ASP A 118 -19.56 -0.15 -10.06
N ALA A 119 -19.24 -1.29 -9.42
CA ALA A 119 -17.87 -1.79 -9.31
C ALA A 119 -17.28 -2.20 -10.66
N GLU A 120 -18.06 -2.87 -11.51
CA GLU A 120 -17.59 -3.34 -12.80
C GLU A 120 -17.30 -2.18 -13.76
N LYS A 121 -18.09 -1.09 -13.68
CA LYS A 121 -17.89 0.12 -14.46
C LYS A 121 -16.63 0.89 -14.11
N ALA A 122 -16.07 0.64 -12.94
CA ALA A 122 -14.81 1.26 -12.52
C ALA A 122 -13.60 0.68 -13.26
N ILE A 123 -13.67 -0.57 -13.72
CA ILE A 123 -12.53 -1.25 -14.36
C ILE A 123 -12.13 -0.53 -15.65
N GLY A 124 -10.82 -0.26 -15.77
CA GLY A 124 -10.23 0.45 -16.92
C GLY A 124 -10.40 1.97 -16.87
N GLN A 125 -11.11 2.52 -15.88
CA GLN A 125 -11.36 3.95 -15.79
C GLN A 125 -10.13 4.71 -15.24
N PRO A 126 -9.83 5.91 -15.79
CA PRO A 126 -8.76 6.75 -15.31
C PRO A 126 -9.17 7.57 -14.09
N ILE A 127 -8.27 7.64 -13.11
CA ILE A 127 -8.37 8.54 -11.95
C ILE A 127 -7.15 9.44 -11.91
N HIS A 128 -7.38 10.75 -11.90
CA HIS A 128 -6.37 11.78 -11.81
C HIS A 128 -6.19 12.24 -10.36
N THR A 129 -4.96 12.44 -9.93
CA THR A 129 -4.65 13.05 -8.62
C THR A 129 -4.07 14.44 -8.81
N LEU A 130 -4.34 15.35 -7.88
CA LEU A 130 -3.86 16.71 -7.95
C LEU A 130 -2.33 16.77 -7.86
N MET A 131 -1.72 15.93 -7.02
CA MET A 131 -0.26 15.87 -6.87
C MET A 131 0.47 15.40 -8.13
N ARG A 132 -0.23 14.67 -9.02
CA ARG A 132 0.32 14.13 -10.26
C ARG A 132 -0.37 14.70 -11.51
N ALA A 133 -0.79 15.96 -11.46
CA ALA A 133 -1.55 16.58 -12.55
C ALA A 133 -0.85 16.54 -13.92
N SER A 134 0.49 16.50 -13.94
CA SER A 134 1.32 16.44 -15.15
C SER A 134 1.70 15.00 -15.57
N LEU A 135 1.29 13.98 -14.81
CA LEU A 135 1.61 12.59 -15.08
C LEU A 135 0.39 11.83 -15.59
N PRO A 136 0.59 10.66 -16.23
CA PRO A 136 -0.53 9.80 -16.61
C PRO A 136 -1.41 9.46 -15.41
N PRO A 137 -2.74 9.33 -15.61
CA PRO A 137 -3.67 8.94 -14.56
C PRO A 137 -3.37 7.53 -14.04
N TYR A 138 -3.89 7.23 -12.88
CA TYR A 138 -4.01 5.85 -12.43
C TYR A 138 -5.16 5.17 -13.19
N ILE A 139 -4.97 3.89 -13.51
CA ILE A 139 -5.99 3.06 -14.17
C ILE A 139 -6.53 2.05 -13.17
N VAL A 140 -7.82 2.00 -13.00
CA VAL A 140 -8.48 1.03 -12.12
C VAL A 140 -8.37 -0.36 -12.75
N THR A 141 -7.67 -1.27 -12.08
CA THR A 141 -7.45 -2.65 -12.56
C THR A 141 -8.31 -3.66 -11.83
N ALA A 142 -8.66 -3.38 -10.58
CA ALA A 142 -9.49 -4.26 -9.77
C ALA A 142 -10.31 -3.48 -8.74
N VAL A 143 -11.35 -4.12 -8.23
CA VAL A 143 -12.13 -3.67 -7.09
C VAL A 143 -12.11 -4.75 -6.02
N VAL A 144 -11.86 -4.36 -4.77
CA VAL A 144 -11.84 -5.24 -3.61
C VAL A 144 -12.91 -4.82 -2.60
N LYS A 145 -13.29 -5.72 -1.70
CA LYS A 145 -14.19 -5.40 -0.58
C LYS A 145 -13.62 -4.26 0.23
N ASP A 146 -14.51 -3.49 0.86
CA ASP A 146 -14.10 -2.41 1.75
C ASP A 146 -13.22 -2.95 2.89
N PRO A 147 -12.18 -2.17 3.27
CA PRO A 147 -11.39 -2.52 4.44
C PRO A 147 -12.26 -2.56 5.69
N SER A 148 -11.91 -3.43 6.65
CA SER A 148 -12.61 -3.52 7.93
C SER A 148 -12.60 -2.16 8.64
N PRO A 149 -13.68 -1.79 9.35
CA PRO A 149 -13.69 -0.59 10.21
C PRO A 149 -12.63 -0.60 11.32
N HIS A 150 -12.10 -1.77 11.65
CA HIS A 150 -11.08 -1.98 12.69
C HIS A 150 -9.68 -2.20 12.10
N THR A 151 -9.40 -1.67 10.90
CA THR A 151 -8.07 -1.79 10.29
C THR A 151 -7.19 -0.59 10.59
N ASN A 152 -5.89 -0.84 10.73
CA ASN A 152 -4.86 0.20 10.72
C ASN A 152 -4.52 0.69 9.30
N LEU A 153 -5.06 0.03 8.27
CA LEU A 153 -4.84 0.35 6.87
C LEU A 153 -6.16 0.75 6.17
N PRO A 154 -6.81 1.85 6.61
CA PRO A 154 -8.01 2.32 5.93
C PRO A 154 -7.64 2.90 4.56
N PHE A 155 -8.27 2.39 3.49
CA PHE A 155 -8.02 2.88 2.15
C PHE A 155 -9.31 3.04 1.35
N ASP A 156 -9.30 4.02 0.44
CA ASP A 156 -10.25 4.16 -0.66
C ASP A 156 -9.66 3.55 -1.94
N ALA A 157 -8.32 3.61 -2.07
CA ALA A 157 -7.58 3.01 -3.18
C ALA A 157 -6.21 2.47 -2.74
N ILE A 158 -5.76 1.41 -3.39
CA ILE A 158 -4.41 0.84 -3.29
C ILE A 158 -3.70 1.10 -4.61
N ILE A 159 -2.46 1.60 -4.56
CA ILE A 159 -1.72 1.98 -5.76
C ILE A 159 -0.34 1.36 -5.75
N ASN A 160 0.04 0.77 -6.88
CA ASN A 160 1.45 0.51 -7.11
C ASN A 160 2.13 1.84 -7.40
N HIS A 161 2.87 2.32 -6.43
CA HIS A 161 3.64 3.53 -6.55
C HIS A 161 5.12 3.20 -6.49
N ASN A 162 5.78 3.36 -7.61
CA ASN A 162 7.21 3.11 -7.68
C ASN A 162 8.03 4.28 -7.09
N MET A 163 7.68 4.74 -5.89
CA MET A 163 8.60 5.57 -5.10
C MET A 163 9.93 4.83 -4.89
N ILE A 164 9.88 3.51 -4.83
CA ILE A 164 11.03 2.64 -4.69
C ILE A 164 12.01 2.77 -5.85
N GLN A 165 11.55 2.98 -7.10
CA GLN A 165 12.47 3.23 -8.21
C GLN A 165 13.18 4.59 -8.09
N HIS A 166 12.51 5.60 -7.57
CA HIS A 166 13.19 6.87 -7.26
C HIS A 166 14.23 6.69 -6.16
N PHE A 167 13.92 5.90 -5.13
CA PHE A 167 14.86 5.62 -4.05
C PHE A 167 16.00 4.66 -4.46
N SER A 168 15.74 3.71 -5.37
CA SER A 168 16.80 2.82 -5.89
C SER A 168 17.82 3.54 -6.80
N GLN A 169 17.48 4.72 -7.33
CA GLN A 169 18.39 5.58 -8.06
C GLN A 169 19.23 6.49 -7.15
N LEU A 170 18.93 6.52 -5.84
CA LEU A 170 19.73 7.26 -4.88
C LEU A 170 21.07 6.53 -4.63
N PRO A 171 22.15 7.28 -4.30
CA PRO A 171 23.38 6.68 -3.83
C PRO A 171 23.13 5.70 -2.67
N PRO A 172 23.91 4.61 -2.54
CA PRO A 172 23.69 3.61 -1.49
C PRO A 172 23.54 4.19 -0.09
N GLU A 173 24.32 5.23 0.26
CA GLU A 173 24.25 5.91 1.55
C GLU A 173 22.89 6.58 1.78
N ALA A 174 22.30 7.16 0.73
CA ALA A 174 21.01 7.84 0.82
C ALA A 174 19.87 6.84 0.96
N GLN A 175 19.98 5.63 0.42
CA GLN A 175 18.96 4.59 0.57
C GLN A 175 18.73 4.18 2.03
N TRP A 176 19.73 4.36 2.90
CA TRP A 176 19.64 4.09 4.35
C TRP A 176 19.04 5.25 5.16
N SER A 177 18.96 6.45 4.57
CA SER A 177 18.58 7.67 5.30
C SER A 177 17.11 8.06 5.14
N PHE A 178 16.38 7.48 4.19
CA PHE A 178 14.98 7.80 3.94
C PHE A 178 14.04 6.79 4.59
N PHE A 179 13.40 7.19 5.69
CA PHE A 179 12.42 6.40 6.46
C PHE A 179 11.01 6.93 6.18
N VAL A 180 10.49 6.69 4.99
CA VAL A 180 9.23 7.29 4.54
C VAL A 180 8.07 6.30 4.54
N MET A 181 8.36 4.99 4.48
CA MET A 181 7.36 3.95 4.35
C MET A 181 7.43 2.96 5.50
N ASP A 182 6.28 2.46 5.90
CA ASP A 182 6.20 1.34 6.83
C ASP A 182 6.59 0.05 6.09
N LEU A 183 7.46 -0.75 6.68
CA LEU A 183 7.85 -2.05 6.16
C LEU A 183 7.15 -3.15 6.94
N TYR A 184 6.51 -4.04 6.22
CA TYR A 184 5.92 -5.26 6.77
C TYR A 184 6.57 -6.48 6.15
N VAL A 185 6.76 -7.50 6.98
CA VAL A 185 7.29 -8.81 6.57
C VAL A 185 6.31 -9.89 6.99
N LYS A 186 6.14 -10.89 6.14
CA LYS A 186 5.41 -12.11 6.44
C LYS A 186 6.43 -13.23 6.61
N LEU A 187 6.32 -13.97 7.69
CA LEU A 187 7.16 -15.13 7.99
C LEU A 187 6.45 -16.43 7.61
N HIS A 188 7.25 -17.46 7.30
CA HIS A 188 6.76 -18.82 7.07
C HIS A 188 6.09 -19.42 8.30
#